data_57594d0217657427cbe45e1e19f24fad
#
_entry.id   57594d0217657427cbe45e1e19f24fad
#
_cell.length_a   1.000
_cell.length_b   1.000
_cell.length_c   1.000
_cell.angle_alpha   90.00
_cell.angle_beta   90.00
_cell.angle_gamma   90.00
#
_symmetry.space_group_name_H-M   'P 1'
#
loop_
_entity.id
_entity.type
_entity.pdbx_description
1 polymer ?
#
loop_
_entity_poly.entity_id
_entity_poly.type
_entity_poly.pdbx_seq_one_letter_code
_entity_poly.pdbx_strand_id
1 'polypeptide(L)'
;RAGTGKTYASAFAMRELGFKKVLFLVHREQILKQAKRSYENVFSNRITTGILSGNHKEKDADYLFSTVQTMSRDYILTEFEEDRFDCIIIDETHKAGAESYHKIINHFKPKLLLGMTASPERTDGFDIYKLFGHNIASEIRLQDALEDDLLCPFHYFGISDLVIDGKEIDEKTEFRYLANEQRVEHIIEQTEYFGYSGHSVKGLI
;
A
#
# COMPACT_ATOMS: atom_id res chain seq x y z
N ARG A 1 7.84 -3.23 0.15
CA ARG A 1 8.10 -2.03 -0.63
C ARG A 1 7.23 -1.98 -1.88
N ALA A 2 6.96 -0.78 -2.38
CA ALA A 2 6.25 -0.61 -3.65
C ALA A 2 7.08 -1.24 -4.79
N GLY A 3 6.41 -1.91 -5.74
CA GLY A 3 7.08 -2.48 -6.91
C GLY A 3 7.56 -3.93 -6.79
N THR A 4 7.59 -4.54 -5.60
CA THR A 4 8.07 -5.93 -5.40
C THR A 4 7.06 -7.02 -5.76
N GLY A 5 5.96 -6.68 -6.45
CA GLY A 5 4.99 -7.67 -6.92
C GLY A 5 4.06 -8.27 -5.86
N LYS A 6 3.92 -7.66 -4.67
CA LYS A 6 3.09 -8.17 -3.56
C LYS A 6 1.67 -8.60 -3.98
N THR A 7 1.01 -7.80 -4.81
CA THR A 7 -0.35 -8.10 -5.30
C THR A 7 -0.37 -9.38 -6.16
N TYR A 8 0.61 -9.57 -7.04
CA TYR A 8 0.75 -10.79 -7.83
C TYR A 8 1.09 -11.99 -6.93
N ALA A 9 2.01 -11.83 -5.99
CA ALA A 9 2.37 -12.88 -5.03
C ALA A 9 1.14 -13.33 -4.23
N SER A 10 0.30 -12.39 -3.75
CA SER A 10 -0.94 -12.74 -3.07
C SER A 10 -1.93 -13.46 -3.99
N ALA A 11 -2.04 -13.06 -5.25
CA ALA A 11 -2.93 -13.72 -6.21
C ALA A 11 -2.48 -15.17 -6.50
N PHE A 12 -1.19 -15.39 -6.69
CA PHE A 12 -0.62 -16.74 -6.82
C PHE A 12 -0.85 -17.58 -5.56
N ALA A 13 -0.64 -17.01 -4.37
CA ALA A 13 -0.90 -17.70 -3.11
C ALA A 13 -2.37 -18.13 -2.99
N MET A 14 -3.32 -17.25 -3.31
CA MET A 14 -4.74 -17.58 -3.28
C MET A 14 -5.10 -18.70 -4.26
N ARG A 15 -4.47 -18.69 -5.43
CA ARG A 15 -4.66 -19.74 -6.43
C ARG A 15 -4.14 -21.10 -5.94
N GLU A 16 -2.92 -21.15 -5.40
CA GLU A 16 -2.30 -22.38 -4.91
C GLU A 16 -3.00 -22.94 -3.66
N LEU A 17 -3.49 -22.05 -2.77
CA LEU A 17 -4.26 -22.45 -1.59
C LEU A 17 -5.72 -22.84 -1.91
N GLY A 18 -6.17 -22.59 -3.13
CA GLY A 18 -7.51 -22.98 -3.59
C GLY A 18 -8.66 -22.24 -2.92
N PHE A 19 -8.42 -21.05 -2.36
CA PHE A 19 -9.48 -20.23 -1.76
C PHE A 19 -10.44 -19.73 -2.83
N LYS A 20 -11.74 -19.86 -2.54
CA LYS A 20 -12.81 -19.53 -3.49
C LYS A 20 -13.45 -18.17 -3.23
N LYS A 21 -13.47 -17.73 -2.00
CA LYS A 21 -14.09 -16.47 -1.56
C LYS A 21 -13.06 -15.61 -0.87
N VAL A 22 -12.65 -14.51 -1.52
CA VAL A 22 -11.58 -13.65 -1.03
C VAL A 22 -12.04 -12.19 -0.98
N LEU A 23 -11.79 -11.54 0.15
CA LEU A 23 -11.94 -10.10 0.31
C LEU A 23 -10.56 -9.43 0.26
N PHE A 24 -10.37 -8.54 -0.72
CA PHE A 24 -9.15 -7.74 -0.85
C PHE A 24 -9.43 -6.29 -0.44
N LEU A 25 -8.79 -5.86 0.64
CA LEU A 25 -8.99 -4.55 1.24
C LEU A 25 -7.84 -3.60 0.92
N VAL A 26 -8.18 -2.40 0.46
CA VAL A 26 -7.23 -1.31 0.23
C VAL A 26 -7.73 0.00 0.85
N HIS A 27 -6.83 0.96 0.97
CA HIS A 27 -7.19 2.30 1.45
C HIS A 27 -7.70 3.24 0.34
N ARG A 28 -7.24 3.06 -0.91
CA ARG A 28 -7.55 3.96 -2.03
C ARG A 28 -8.19 3.21 -3.20
N GLU A 29 -9.24 3.79 -3.77
CA GLU A 29 -9.99 3.19 -4.89
C GLU A 29 -9.13 2.94 -6.14
N GLN A 30 -8.16 3.79 -6.44
CA GLN A 30 -7.27 3.60 -7.59
C GLN A 30 -6.51 2.27 -7.53
N ILE A 31 -6.13 1.84 -6.32
CA ILE A 31 -5.42 0.58 -6.09
C ILE A 31 -6.34 -0.62 -6.31
N LEU A 32 -7.65 -0.51 -6.03
CA LEU A 32 -8.62 -1.59 -6.26
C LEU A 32 -8.62 -2.08 -7.71
N LYS A 33 -8.72 -1.15 -8.66
CA LYS A 33 -8.78 -1.49 -10.09
C LYS A 33 -7.49 -2.18 -10.55
N GLN A 34 -6.36 -1.74 -10.05
CA GLN A 34 -5.07 -2.36 -10.35
C GLN A 34 -4.96 -3.76 -9.74
N ALA A 35 -5.33 -3.92 -8.48
CA ALA A 35 -5.32 -5.21 -7.80
C ALA A 35 -6.26 -6.21 -8.49
N LYS A 36 -7.50 -5.80 -8.80
CA LYS A 36 -8.47 -6.61 -9.54
C LYS A 36 -7.87 -7.14 -10.85
N ARG A 37 -7.28 -6.26 -11.69
CA ARG A 37 -6.63 -6.65 -12.94
C ARG A 37 -5.50 -7.66 -12.74
N SER A 38 -4.68 -7.48 -11.69
CA SER A 38 -3.60 -8.42 -11.38
C SER A 38 -4.13 -9.81 -11.06
N TYR A 39 -5.23 -9.91 -10.33
CA TYR A 39 -5.90 -11.17 -10.02
C TYR A 39 -6.54 -11.79 -11.26
N GLU A 40 -7.24 -11.01 -12.07
CA GLU A 40 -7.80 -11.49 -13.35
C GLU A 40 -6.73 -12.09 -14.26
N ASN A 41 -5.56 -11.45 -14.34
CA ASN A 41 -4.43 -11.96 -15.12
C ASN A 41 -3.91 -13.30 -14.57
N VAL A 42 -3.77 -13.46 -13.25
CA VAL A 42 -3.28 -14.70 -12.63
C VAL A 42 -4.28 -15.84 -12.77
N PHE A 43 -5.56 -15.55 -12.65
CA PHE A 43 -6.62 -16.56 -12.70
C PHE A 43 -7.17 -16.83 -14.09
N SER A 44 -6.81 -16.01 -15.10
CA SER A 44 -7.26 -16.19 -16.49
C SER A 44 -8.79 -16.36 -16.58
N ASN A 45 -9.56 -15.48 -15.94
CA ASN A 45 -11.02 -15.48 -15.89
C ASN A 45 -11.67 -16.72 -15.26
N ARG A 46 -10.95 -17.49 -14.43
CA ARG A 46 -11.51 -18.64 -13.70
C ARG A 46 -12.23 -18.28 -12.41
N ILE A 47 -12.26 -16.99 -12.07
CA ILE A 47 -12.92 -16.45 -10.88
C ILE A 47 -13.82 -15.29 -11.29
N THR A 48 -14.87 -15.05 -10.51
CA THR A 48 -15.65 -13.82 -10.62
C THR A 48 -15.02 -12.75 -9.73
N THR A 49 -14.83 -11.56 -10.28
CA THR A 49 -14.22 -10.42 -9.58
C THR A 49 -15.17 -9.25 -9.52
N GLY A 50 -15.28 -8.60 -8.37
CA GLY A 50 -16.17 -7.45 -8.17
C GLY A 50 -15.48 -6.32 -7.40
N ILE A 51 -15.96 -5.09 -7.59
CA ILE A 51 -15.53 -3.92 -6.84
C ILE A 51 -16.68 -3.45 -5.95
N LEU A 52 -16.37 -3.22 -4.67
CA LEU A 52 -17.24 -2.57 -3.71
C LEU A 52 -16.58 -1.30 -3.19
N SER A 53 -16.95 -0.18 -3.76
CA SER A 53 -16.48 1.15 -3.37
C SER A 53 -17.58 2.17 -3.66
N GLY A 54 -17.44 3.42 -3.28
CA GLY A 54 -18.42 4.50 -3.40
C GLY A 54 -19.52 4.32 -4.46
N ASN A 55 -19.14 4.20 -5.73
CA ASN A 55 -20.07 4.09 -6.86
C ASN A 55 -20.23 2.65 -7.40
N HIS A 56 -19.41 1.69 -6.97
CA HIS A 56 -19.43 0.31 -7.44
C HIS A 56 -20.01 -0.62 -6.38
N LYS A 57 -21.00 -1.45 -6.73
CA LYS A 57 -21.74 -2.31 -5.80
C LYS A 57 -21.78 -3.78 -6.26
N GLU A 58 -20.69 -4.31 -6.75
CA GLU A 58 -20.57 -5.68 -7.26
C GLU A 58 -20.29 -6.66 -6.11
N LYS A 59 -21.30 -6.95 -5.26
CA LYS A 59 -21.16 -7.69 -4.00
C LYS A 59 -21.05 -9.21 -4.15
N ASP A 60 -21.60 -9.77 -5.23
CA ASP A 60 -21.79 -11.22 -5.37
C ASP A 60 -20.55 -11.96 -5.89
N ALA A 61 -19.51 -11.23 -6.24
CA ALA A 61 -18.29 -11.79 -6.77
C ALA A 61 -17.56 -12.70 -5.76
N ASP A 62 -16.84 -13.69 -6.28
CA ASP A 62 -16.01 -14.59 -5.48
C ASP A 62 -14.80 -13.88 -4.87
N TYR A 63 -14.17 -13.04 -5.69
CA TYR A 63 -13.06 -12.18 -5.27
C TYR A 63 -13.55 -10.73 -5.24
N LEU A 64 -13.80 -10.24 -4.05
CA LEU A 64 -14.34 -8.91 -3.82
C LEU A 64 -13.22 -7.95 -3.43
N PHE A 65 -13.08 -6.88 -4.21
CA PHE A 65 -12.11 -5.81 -3.96
C PHE A 65 -12.86 -4.62 -3.36
N SER A 66 -12.50 -4.21 -2.14
CA SER A 66 -13.19 -3.13 -1.45
C SER A 66 -12.23 -2.13 -0.82
N THR A 67 -12.69 -0.87 -0.71
CA THR A 67 -12.02 0.06 0.19
C THR A 67 -12.42 -0.21 1.63
N VAL A 68 -11.47 -0.03 2.56
CA VAL A 68 -11.73 -0.18 3.99
C VAL A 68 -12.88 0.72 4.44
N GLN A 69 -12.90 1.97 3.94
CA GLN A 69 -13.94 2.95 4.28
C GLN A 69 -15.34 2.54 3.83
N THR A 70 -15.46 1.79 2.74
CA THR A 70 -16.74 1.28 2.28
C THR A 70 -17.14 0.05 3.06
N MET A 71 -16.24 -0.93 3.18
CA MET A 71 -16.51 -2.19 3.85
C MET A 71 -16.82 -2.01 5.35
N SER A 72 -16.19 -1.04 6.04
CA SER A 72 -16.41 -0.80 7.47
C SER A 72 -17.74 -0.12 7.83
N ARG A 73 -18.56 0.23 6.85
CA ARG A 73 -19.90 0.80 7.10
C ARG A 73 -20.84 -0.28 7.61
N ASP A 74 -21.55 -0.02 8.70
CA ASP A 74 -22.41 -1.03 9.35
C ASP A 74 -23.43 -1.64 8.39
N TYR A 75 -24.12 -0.82 7.60
CA TYR A 75 -25.10 -1.27 6.62
C TYR A 75 -24.51 -2.10 5.47
N ILE A 76 -23.18 -2.00 5.23
CA ILE A 76 -22.48 -2.84 4.26
C ILE A 76 -22.05 -4.15 4.94
N LEU A 77 -21.44 -4.08 6.12
CA LEU A 77 -21.01 -5.27 6.85
C LEU A 77 -22.17 -6.25 7.10
N THR A 78 -23.33 -5.73 7.52
CA THR A 78 -24.53 -6.55 7.81
C THR A 78 -25.15 -7.22 6.58
N GLU A 79 -24.73 -6.86 5.37
CA GLU A 79 -25.16 -7.54 4.15
C GLU A 79 -24.38 -8.85 3.89
N PHE A 80 -23.30 -9.09 4.63
CA PHE A 80 -22.45 -10.26 4.47
C PHE A 80 -22.48 -11.13 5.72
N GLU A 81 -22.60 -12.44 5.51
CA GLU A 81 -22.45 -13.42 6.60
C GLU A 81 -20.99 -13.43 7.11
N GLU A 82 -20.80 -13.76 8.37
CA GLU A 82 -19.48 -13.75 9.04
C GLU A 82 -18.46 -14.69 8.36
N ASP A 83 -18.91 -15.77 7.75
CA ASP A 83 -18.11 -16.79 7.05
C ASP A 83 -18.05 -16.60 5.53
N ARG A 84 -18.52 -15.45 5.03
CA ARG A 84 -18.60 -15.15 3.58
C ARG A 84 -17.26 -15.31 2.88
N PHE A 85 -16.13 -15.03 3.52
CA PHE A 85 -14.81 -15.03 2.91
C PHE A 85 -13.91 -16.09 3.54
N ASP A 86 -13.29 -16.93 2.70
CA ASP A 86 -12.22 -17.86 3.10
C ASP A 86 -10.97 -17.13 3.55
N CYS A 87 -10.65 -16.03 2.85
CA CYS A 87 -9.46 -15.21 3.11
C CYS A 87 -9.79 -13.72 3.05
N ILE A 88 -9.19 -12.97 3.95
CA ILE A 88 -9.15 -11.50 3.89
C ILE A 88 -7.72 -11.06 3.70
N ILE A 89 -7.49 -10.26 2.67
CA ILE A 89 -6.18 -9.68 2.35
C ILE A 89 -6.27 -8.18 2.62
N ILE A 90 -5.31 -7.67 3.39
CA ILE A 90 -5.20 -6.24 3.71
C ILE A 90 -3.93 -5.70 3.08
N ASP A 91 -4.06 -4.83 2.11
CA ASP A 91 -2.93 -4.10 1.54
C ASP A 91 -2.65 -2.83 2.36
N GLU A 92 -1.38 -2.47 2.45
CA GLU A 92 -0.89 -1.37 3.28
C GLU A 92 -1.29 -1.52 4.77
N THR A 93 -1.06 -2.69 5.33
CA THR A 93 -1.46 -3.04 6.72
C THR A 93 -0.88 -2.14 7.80
N HIS A 94 0.16 -1.35 7.51
CA HIS A 94 0.63 -0.34 8.45
C HIS A 94 -0.47 0.67 8.86
N LYS A 95 -1.59 0.75 8.14
CA LYS A 95 -2.78 1.54 8.48
C LYS A 95 -3.83 0.76 9.28
N ALA A 96 -3.63 -0.54 9.50
CA ALA A 96 -4.65 -1.44 10.08
C ALA A 96 -4.93 -1.20 11.57
N GLY A 97 -4.22 -0.31 12.24
CA GLY A 97 -4.54 0.14 13.61
C GLY A 97 -5.79 1.00 13.73
N ALA A 98 -6.40 1.43 12.62
CA ALA A 98 -7.61 2.24 12.66
C ALA A 98 -8.85 1.39 13.00
N GLU A 99 -9.80 1.98 13.71
CA GLU A 99 -11.07 1.36 14.15
C GLU A 99 -11.82 0.66 13.00
N SER A 100 -11.79 1.24 11.79
CA SER A 100 -12.43 0.68 10.60
C SER A 100 -11.91 -0.72 10.22
N TYR A 101 -10.63 -1.00 10.41
CA TYR A 101 -10.07 -2.33 10.16
C TYR A 101 -10.51 -3.33 11.23
N HIS A 102 -10.45 -2.93 12.50
CA HIS A 102 -10.93 -3.77 13.61
C HIS A 102 -12.39 -4.16 13.44
N LYS A 103 -13.23 -3.23 12.96
CA LYS A 103 -14.63 -3.48 12.70
C LYS A 103 -14.84 -4.58 11.67
N ILE A 104 -14.09 -4.54 10.56
CA ILE A 104 -14.14 -5.56 9.50
C ILE A 104 -13.62 -6.90 10.02
N ILE A 105 -12.46 -6.91 10.66
CA ILE A 105 -11.80 -8.14 11.14
C ILE A 105 -12.64 -8.84 12.23
N ASN A 106 -13.31 -8.07 13.08
CA ASN A 106 -14.17 -8.61 14.13
C ASN A 106 -15.50 -9.15 13.59
N HIS A 107 -15.96 -8.64 12.45
CA HIS A 107 -17.20 -9.12 11.82
C HIS A 107 -16.99 -10.46 11.11
N PHE A 108 -15.93 -10.58 10.32
CA PHE A 108 -15.69 -11.78 9.52
C PHE A 108 -14.85 -12.82 10.27
N LYS A 109 -15.06 -14.11 9.90
CA LYS A 109 -14.32 -15.27 10.44
C LYS A 109 -13.58 -16.00 9.32
N PRO A 110 -12.57 -15.36 8.66
CA PRO A 110 -11.85 -16.00 7.58
C PRO A 110 -10.97 -17.13 8.10
N LYS A 111 -10.66 -18.10 7.23
CA LYS A 111 -9.68 -19.16 7.49
C LYS A 111 -8.25 -18.60 7.49
N LEU A 112 -8.01 -17.53 6.72
CA LEU A 112 -6.73 -16.84 6.62
C LEU A 112 -6.94 -15.33 6.62
N LEU A 113 -6.17 -14.63 7.45
CA LEU A 113 -6.00 -13.19 7.40
C LEU A 113 -4.58 -12.91 6.91
N LEU A 114 -4.43 -12.25 5.76
CA LEU A 114 -3.14 -11.93 5.14
C LEU A 114 -2.93 -10.42 5.12
N GLY A 115 -1.85 -9.95 5.72
CA GLY A 115 -1.42 -8.56 5.66
C GLY A 115 -0.25 -8.37 4.70
N MET A 116 -0.29 -7.31 3.92
CA MET A 116 0.83 -6.88 3.06
C MET A 116 1.19 -5.44 3.37
N THR A 117 2.46 -5.16 3.53
CA THR A 117 2.96 -3.80 3.75
C THR A 117 4.35 -3.62 3.19
N ALA A 118 4.68 -2.39 2.83
CA ALA A 118 6.05 -2.00 2.50
C ALA A 118 6.83 -1.48 3.72
N SER A 119 6.14 -1.07 4.77
CA SER A 119 6.69 -0.44 5.96
C SER A 119 6.00 -0.99 7.20
N PRO A 120 6.45 -2.15 7.70
CA PRO A 120 5.83 -2.77 8.88
C PRO A 120 6.14 -2.00 10.17
N GLU A 121 7.29 -1.33 10.23
CA GLU A 121 7.67 -0.51 11.37
C GLU A 121 6.85 0.77 11.40
N ARG A 122 6.21 1.05 12.54
CA ARG A 122 5.40 2.24 12.78
C ARG A 122 6.03 3.12 13.85
N THR A 123 5.91 4.43 13.64
CA THR A 123 6.42 5.44 14.59
C THR A 123 5.47 5.72 15.75
N ASP A 124 4.21 5.27 15.66
CA ASP A 124 3.18 5.51 16.70
C ASP A 124 3.09 4.39 17.76
N GLY A 125 4.00 3.42 17.73
CA GLY A 125 4.06 2.33 18.70
C GLY A 125 3.01 1.23 18.54
N PHE A 126 2.16 1.29 17.50
CA PHE A 126 1.20 0.22 17.22
C PHE A 126 1.91 -1.00 16.63
N ASP A 127 1.83 -2.13 17.33
CA ASP A 127 2.36 -3.42 16.86
C ASP A 127 1.40 -4.08 15.87
N ILE A 128 1.70 -3.93 14.59
CA ILE A 128 0.90 -4.52 13.51
C ILE A 128 0.99 -6.04 13.48
N TYR A 129 2.13 -6.61 13.90
CA TYR A 129 2.34 -8.06 13.88
C TYR A 129 1.38 -8.79 14.83
N LYS A 130 0.97 -8.12 15.92
CA LYS A 130 -0.02 -8.66 16.86
C LYS A 130 -1.35 -9.00 16.19
N LEU A 131 -1.76 -8.22 15.18
CA LEU A 131 -2.99 -8.47 14.43
C LEU A 131 -2.95 -9.79 13.65
N PHE A 132 -1.76 -10.25 13.29
CA PHE A 132 -1.49 -11.49 12.55
C PHE A 132 -0.86 -12.58 13.42
N GLY A 133 -0.97 -12.47 14.77
CA GLY A 133 -0.38 -13.43 15.72
C GLY A 133 1.13 -13.54 15.60
N HIS A 134 1.82 -12.47 15.19
CA HIS A 134 3.26 -12.42 14.93
C HIS A 134 3.76 -13.43 13.86
N ASN A 135 2.87 -13.90 12.99
CA ASN A 135 3.25 -14.76 11.88
C ASN A 135 3.74 -13.92 10.70
N ILE A 136 4.97 -14.13 10.28
CA ILE A 136 5.57 -13.51 9.09
C ILE A 136 5.76 -14.60 8.04
N ALA A 137 4.99 -14.53 6.95
CA ALA A 137 5.08 -15.49 5.87
C ALA A 137 6.29 -15.25 4.95
N SER A 138 6.59 -13.99 4.68
CA SER A 138 7.73 -13.57 3.87
C SER A 138 8.11 -12.12 4.17
N GLU A 139 9.39 -11.85 4.21
CA GLU A 139 9.94 -10.52 4.35
C GLU A 139 11.07 -10.34 3.32
N ILE A 140 11.02 -9.24 2.57
CA ILE A 140 12.09 -8.85 1.64
C ILE A 140 12.52 -7.44 2.02
N ARG A 141 13.73 -7.31 2.53
CA ARG A 141 14.33 -6.01 2.87
C ARG A 141 14.80 -5.27 1.60
N LEU A 142 15.09 -3.96 1.75
CA LEU A 142 15.54 -3.16 0.59
C LEU A 142 16.82 -3.72 0.00
N GLN A 143 17.72 -4.11 0.86
CA GLN A 143 19.02 -4.61 0.48
C GLN A 143 18.86 -5.91 -0.30
N ASP A 144 18.10 -6.88 0.23
CA ASP A 144 17.80 -8.14 -0.45
C ASP A 144 17.15 -7.90 -1.81
N ALA A 145 16.17 -6.96 -1.87
CA ALA A 145 15.48 -6.65 -3.11
C ALA A 145 16.37 -5.98 -4.18
N LEU A 146 17.43 -5.29 -3.77
CA LEU A 146 18.44 -4.74 -4.69
C LEU A 146 19.45 -5.79 -5.12
N GLU A 147 19.89 -6.66 -4.20
CA GLU A 147 20.82 -7.76 -4.49
C GLU A 147 20.19 -8.82 -5.41
N ASP A 148 18.90 -9.08 -5.27
CA ASP A 148 18.12 -10.00 -6.10
C ASP A 148 17.58 -9.39 -7.40
N ASP A 149 18.01 -8.18 -7.79
CA ASP A 149 17.54 -7.46 -8.98
C ASP A 149 16.01 -7.24 -9.04
N LEU A 150 15.32 -7.30 -7.90
CA LEU A 150 13.87 -7.02 -7.80
C LEU A 150 13.55 -5.53 -7.85
N LEU A 151 14.53 -4.70 -7.59
CA LEU A 151 14.44 -3.24 -7.66
C LEU A 151 15.61 -2.68 -8.45
N CYS A 152 15.35 -1.61 -9.20
CA CYS A 152 16.42 -0.84 -9.84
C CYS A 152 17.38 -0.30 -8.78
N PRO A 153 18.69 -0.40 -9.00
CA PRO A 153 19.66 0.31 -8.19
C PRO A 153 19.43 1.81 -8.26
N PHE A 154 19.71 2.50 -7.18
CA PHE A 154 19.57 3.95 -7.10
C PHE A 154 20.75 4.55 -6.33
N HIS A 155 21.05 5.81 -6.63
CA HIS A 155 21.95 6.61 -5.85
C HIS A 155 21.16 7.56 -4.96
N TYR A 156 21.55 7.64 -3.70
CA TYR A 156 20.93 8.55 -2.73
C TYR A 156 21.93 9.65 -2.38
N PHE A 157 21.53 10.89 -2.61
CA PHE A 157 22.32 12.06 -2.26
C PHE A 157 21.55 12.85 -1.20
N GLY A 158 22.13 12.97 -0.02
CA GLY A 158 21.62 13.85 1.04
C GLY A 158 22.19 15.25 0.80
N ILE A 159 21.31 16.22 0.55
CA ILE A 159 21.70 17.61 0.30
C ILE A 159 21.22 18.43 1.49
N SER A 160 22.13 19.22 2.08
CA SER A 160 21.78 20.17 3.14
C SER A 160 20.97 21.31 2.55
N ASP A 161 19.88 21.69 3.21
CA ASP A 161 19.09 22.84 2.80
C ASP A 161 19.84 24.15 3.13
N LEU A 162 19.41 25.24 2.54
CA LEU A 162 20.02 26.55 2.74
C LEU A 162 19.64 27.13 4.11
N VAL A 163 20.55 27.91 4.66
CA VAL A 163 20.26 28.81 5.78
C VAL A 163 19.77 30.15 5.20
N ILE A 164 18.48 30.47 5.37
CA ILE A 164 17.89 31.71 4.85
C ILE A 164 17.66 32.67 6.04
N ASP A 165 18.18 33.86 5.93
CA ASP A 165 18.11 34.90 6.98
C ASP A 165 18.58 34.39 8.37
N GLY A 166 19.60 33.52 8.38
CA GLY A 166 20.15 32.94 9.62
C GLY A 166 19.28 31.87 10.27
N LYS A 167 18.24 31.38 9.58
CA LYS A 167 17.37 30.28 10.01
C LYS A 167 17.62 29.02 9.20
N GLU A 168 17.81 27.92 9.88
CA GLU A 168 17.79 26.60 9.25
C GLU A 168 16.36 26.25 8.83
N ILE A 169 16.21 25.62 7.65
CA ILE A 169 14.94 25.15 7.13
C ILE A 169 14.63 23.79 7.75
N ASP A 170 13.49 23.69 8.44
CA ASP A 170 12.97 22.45 9.04
C ASP A 170 11.49 22.23 8.69
N GLU A 171 10.91 21.13 9.17
CA GLU A 171 9.50 20.77 8.94
C GLU A 171 8.49 21.77 9.50
N LYS A 172 8.91 22.66 10.41
CA LYS A 172 8.07 23.68 11.06
C LYS A 172 8.27 25.07 10.45
N THR A 173 9.14 25.16 9.45
CA THR A 173 9.46 26.43 8.80
C THR A 173 8.25 26.97 8.04
N GLU A 174 7.98 28.28 8.21
CA GLU A 174 6.88 28.95 7.52
C GLU A 174 7.01 28.85 5.99
N PHE A 175 5.88 28.64 5.30
CA PHE A 175 5.82 28.41 3.84
C PHE A 175 6.59 29.46 3.00
N ARG A 176 6.61 30.73 3.42
CA ARG A 176 7.35 31.80 2.73
C ARG A 176 8.86 31.52 2.59
N TYR A 177 9.45 30.83 3.58
CA TYR A 177 10.86 30.42 3.52
C TYR A 177 11.05 29.18 2.67
N LEU A 178 10.08 28.26 2.68
CA LEU A 178 10.10 27.05 1.86
C LEU A 178 9.97 27.38 0.36
N ALA A 179 9.24 28.45 0.02
CA ALA A 179 9.03 28.93 -1.36
C ALA A 179 9.98 30.09 -1.75
N ASN A 180 11.06 30.31 -1.00
CA ASN A 180 12.04 31.35 -1.32
C ASN A 180 12.76 31.02 -2.64
N GLU A 181 12.98 32.05 -3.49
CA GLU A 181 13.58 31.92 -4.81
C GLU A 181 14.98 31.30 -4.75
N GLN A 182 15.83 31.72 -3.80
CA GLN A 182 17.17 31.14 -3.59
C GLN A 182 17.12 29.64 -3.27
N ARG A 183 16.16 29.21 -2.48
CA ARG A 183 15.97 27.78 -2.18
C ARG A 183 15.52 27.00 -3.42
N VAL A 184 14.62 27.57 -4.20
CA VAL A 184 14.16 26.95 -5.45
C VAL A 184 15.32 26.79 -6.44
N GLU A 185 16.13 27.84 -6.64
CA GLU A 185 17.32 27.79 -7.47
C GLU A 185 18.30 26.73 -6.96
N HIS A 186 18.59 26.69 -5.67
CA HIS A 186 19.45 25.67 -5.06
C HIS A 186 18.94 24.25 -5.32
N ILE A 187 17.65 23.99 -5.16
CA ILE A 187 17.06 22.69 -5.45
C ILE A 187 17.24 22.32 -6.93
N ILE A 188 17.03 23.27 -7.84
CA ILE A 188 17.21 23.05 -9.28
C ILE A 188 18.67 22.70 -9.59
N GLU A 189 19.62 23.50 -9.12
CA GLU A 189 21.04 23.26 -9.31
C GLU A 189 21.50 21.90 -8.79
N GLN A 190 21.07 21.53 -7.57
CA GLN A 190 21.42 20.23 -6.99
C GLN A 190 20.75 19.08 -7.76
N THR A 191 19.53 19.29 -8.25
CA THR A 191 18.82 18.30 -9.06
C THR A 191 19.51 18.10 -10.41
N GLU A 192 20.01 19.14 -11.03
CA GLU A 192 20.79 19.06 -12.27
C GLU A 192 22.15 18.40 -12.04
N TYR A 193 22.81 18.71 -10.94
CA TYR A 193 24.11 18.14 -10.62
C TYR A 193 24.09 16.67 -10.26
N PHE A 194 23.15 16.24 -9.40
CA PHE A 194 23.08 14.87 -8.91
C PHE A 194 22.03 14.01 -9.62
N GLY A 195 21.01 14.63 -10.20
CA GLY A 195 19.82 13.95 -10.70
C GLY A 195 19.89 13.51 -12.15
N TYR A 196 21.08 13.32 -12.73
CA TYR A 196 21.24 12.96 -14.14
C TYR A 196 20.58 11.62 -14.49
N SER A 197 19.65 11.63 -15.43
CA SER A 197 18.96 10.46 -15.98
C SER A 197 18.93 10.47 -17.51
N GLY A 198 20.05 10.73 -18.16
CA GLY A 198 20.14 10.84 -19.62
C GLY A 198 19.63 12.19 -20.15
N HIS A 199 18.82 12.18 -21.21
CA HIS A 199 18.41 13.42 -21.89
C HIS A 199 17.25 14.19 -21.24
N SER A 200 16.61 13.64 -20.20
CA SER A 200 15.53 14.33 -19.48
C SER A 200 15.51 13.94 -18.00
N VAL A 201 15.63 14.94 -17.14
CA VAL A 201 15.44 14.77 -15.69
C VAL A 201 13.94 14.64 -15.42
N LYS A 202 13.55 13.58 -14.67
CA LYS A 202 12.19 13.38 -14.18
C LYS A 202 12.26 13.32 -12.67
N GLY A 203 11.60 14.24 -12.00
CA GLY A 203 11.60 14.34 -10.55
C GLY A 203 10.19 14.48 -9.99
N LEU A 204 10.05 14.13 -8.72
CA LEU A 204 8.89 14.41 -7.88
C LEU A 204 9.39 15.18 -6.66
N ILE A 205 8.79 16.33 -6.40
CA ILE A 205 9.08 17.18 -5.25
C ILE A 205 7.97 17.07 -4.22
#